data_a5d903b03eb1d2f8c8a55ac8127f260a
#
_entry.id   a5d903b03eb1d2f8c8a55ac8127f260a
#
_cell.length_a   1.000
_cell.length_b   1.000
_cell.length_c   1.000
_cell.angle_alpha   90.00
_cell.angle_beta   90.00
_cell.angle_gamma   90.00
#
_symmetry.space_group_name_H-M   'P 1'
#
loop_
_entity.id
_entity.type
_entity.pdbx_description
1 polymer ?
#
loop_
_entity_poly.entity_id
_entity_poly.type
_entity_poly.pdbx_seq_one_letter_code
_entity_poly.pdbx_strand_id
1 'polypeptide(L)'
;MYFQIAGSNVRIGGTMHCVPKGKPLAHWVHDAINWARVIYLEHDKYESDRGLFAPPGSPPLAQRLPLSWPRIKHKYPFDRFRLDYLSKRRPFALTADVLDLIPLDEGVEQLAMARSRAIPPSGPRLEFLETATQVNTLLDGVADAVWDEAVCWSLEHPGSSKQLLELSYQAWIDGDFEEIDQISSLHSRNRFPPIKNALISARNCRWLPIIRELAHSATEPTLVLVGVAHIGGSEGLLSKLAAGGLKLHALVDQ
;
A
#
# COMPACT_ATOMS: atom_id res chain seq x y z
N MET A 1 13.58 -4.09 6.03
CA MET A 1 13.37 -5.09 7.07
C MET A 1 12.53 -6.22 6.51
N TYR A 2 13.00 -7.47 6.60
CA TYR A 2 12.21 -8.60 6.17
C TYR A 2 12.45 -9.82 7.06
N PHE A 3 11.59 -10.82 6.95
CA PHE A 3 11.48 -11.95 7.87
C PHE A 3 11.45 -13.26 7.13
N GLN A 4 12.06 -14.28 7.71
CA GLN A 4 11.94 -15.67 7.32
C GLN A 4 10.84 -16.33 8.17
N ILE A 5 9.91 -17.03 7.53
CA ILE A 5 9.02 -17.98 8.24
C ILE A 5 9.84 -19.23 8.52
N ALA A 6 9.99 -19.56 9.81
CA ALA A 6 10.83 -20.69 10.24
C ALA A 6 10.38 -22.02 9.61
N GLY A 7 11.34 -22.79 9.12
CA GLY A 7 11.08 -24.09 8.52
C GLY A 7 10.42 -24.06 7.13
N SER A 8 10.33 -22.89 6.50
CA SER A 8 9.76 -22.76 5.16
C SER A 8 10.69 -22.04 4.17
N ASN A 9 10.35 -22.07 2.89
CA ASN A 9 11.01 -21.30 1.84
C ASN A 9 10.35 -19.93 1.62
N VAL A 10 9.68 -19.36 2.64
CA VAL A 10 8.93 -18.10 2.50
C VAL A 10 9.55 -17.01 3.34
N ARG A 11 9.76 -15.86 2.71
CA ARG A 11 10.15 -14.61 3.36
C ARG A 11 9.09 -13.54 3.14
N ILE A 12 8.95 -12.63 4.10
CA ILE A 12 7.99 -11.51 4.04
C ILE A 12 8.76 -10.22 4.19
N GLY A 13 8.55 -9.28 3.28
CA GLY A 13 9.14 -7.93 3.30
C GLY A 13 8.09 -6.84 3.35
N GLY A 14 8.30 -5.87 4.24
CA GLY A 14 7.52 -4.63 4.27
C GLY A 14 8.11 -3.62 3.29
N THR A 15 7.32 -3.13 2.34
CA THR A 15 7.77 -2.27 1.25
C THR A 15 7.25 -0.84 1.38
N MET A 16 7.98 0.09 0.76
CA MET A 16 7.42 1.38 0.39
C MET A 16 7.10 1.38 -1.10
N HIS A 17 5.86 1.69 -1.46
CA HIS A 17 5.41 1.77 -2.87
C HIS A 17 6.10 2.88 -3.65
N CYS A 18 6.49 3.95 -2.95
CA CYS A 18 7.28 5.06 -3.45
C CYS A 18 8.23 5.52 -2.33
N VAL A 19 9.37 6.02 -2.70
CA VAL A 19 10.34 6.62 -1.76
C VAL A 19 10.51 8.11 -2.07
N PRO A 20 10.93 8.95 -1.10
CA PRO A 20 11.25 10.35 -1.38
C PRO A 20 12.34 10.43 -2.46
N LYS A 21 12.21 11.41 -3.36
CA LYS A 21 13.11 11.56 -4.52
C LYS A 21 14.57 11.62 -4.11
N GLY A 22 15.40 10.83 -4.79
CA GLY A 22 16.84 10.73 -4.55
C GLY A 22 17.24 9.90 -3.33
N LYS A 23 16.29 9.27 -2.66
CA LYS A 23 16.57 8.38 -1.53
C LYS A 23 16.74 6.93 -2.00
N PRO A 24 17.73 6.17 -1.46
CA PRO A 24 17.94 4.77 -1.83
C PRO A 24 16.84 3.86 -1.27
N LEU A 25 16.67 2.69 -1.87
CA LEU A 25 15.94 1.59 -1.25
C LEU A 25 16.75 0.99 -0.09
N ALA A 26 16.05 0.37 0.87
CA ALA A 26 16.72 -0.33 1.97
C ALA A 26 17.63 -1.46 1.44
N HIS A 27 18.76 -1.68 2.08
CA HIS A 27 19.80 -2.61 1.63
C HIS A 27 19.28 -4.02 1.34
N TRP A 28 18.43 -4.54 2.20
CA TRP A 28 17.86 -5.88 2.09
C TRP A 28 17.03 -6.12 0.81
N VAL A 29 16.53 -5.06 0.16
CA VAL A 29 15.58 -5.18 -0.97
C VAL A 29 16.17 -5.92 -2.14
N HIS A 30 17.39 -5.56 -2.55
CA HIS A 30 18.07 -6.19 -3.69
C HIS A 30 18.37 -7.67 -3.41
N ASP A 31 18.81 -7.99 -2.20
CA ASP A 31 19.15 -9.36 -1.80
C ASP A 31 17.89 -10.22 -1.72
N ALA A 32 16.80 -9.68 -1.16
CA ALA A 32 15.53 -10.37 -1.11
C ALA A 32 14.96 -10.71 -2.50
N ILE A 33 15.00 -9.73 -3.42
CA ILE A 33 14.51 -9.93 -4.80
C ILE A 33 15.41 -10.93 -5.55
N ASN A 34 16.73 -10.85 -5.40
CA ASN A 34 17.66 -11.78 -6.05
C ASN A 34 17.57 -13.21 -5.48
N TRP A 35 17.23 -13.36 -4.20
CA TRP A 35 17.02 -14.67 -3.57
C TRP A 35 15.76 -15.36 -4.09
N ALA A 36 14.70 -14.59 -4.42
CA ALA A 36 13.39 -15.13 -4.76
C ALA A 36 13.34 -15.79 -6.15
N ARG A 37 12.59 -16.89 -6.26
CA ARG A 37 12.13 -17.49 -7.51
C ARG A 37 10.68 -17.13 -7.80
N VAL A 38 9.92 -16.89 -6.74
CA VAL A 38 8.53 -16.43 -6.81
C VAL A 38 8.40 -15.20 -5.92
N ILE A 39 7.79 -14.16 -6.45
CA ILE A 39 7.49 -12.93 -5.69
C ILE A 39 5.98 -12.72 -5.72
N TYR A 40 5.38 -12.69 -4.53
CA TYR A 40 4.00 -12.27 -4.34
C TYR A 40 3.97 -10.77 -4.05
N LEU A 41 3.22 -10.01 -4.86
CA LEU A 41 2.87 -8.63 -4.62
C LEU A 41 1.42 -8.54 -4.12
N GLU A 42 1.02 -7.38 -3.60
CA GLU A 42 -0.35 -7.19 -3.14
C GLU A 42 -1.35 -7.40 -4.27
N HIS A 43 -1.21 -6.67 -5.37
CA HIS A 43 -2.05 -6.77 -6.57
C HIS A 43 -1.31 -6.21 -7.79
N ASP A 44 -1.83 -6.47 -8.98
CA ASP A 44 -1.30 -5.88 -10.20
C ASP A 44 -1.61 -4.38 -10.27
N LYS A 45 -0.55 -3.56 -10.22
CA LYS A 45 -0.65 -2.11 -10.26
C LYS A 45 -1.29 -1.60 -11.57
N TYR A 46 -1.04 -2.27 -12.70
CA TYR A 46 -1.60 -1.86 -13.99
C TYR A 46 -3.12 -2.08 -14.07
N GLU A 47 -3.64 -3.09 -13.37
CA GLU A 47 -5.08 -3.27 -13.23
C GLU A 47 -5.69 -2.23 -12.27
N SER A 48 -4.96 -1.83 -11.22
CA SER A 48 -5.47 -0.90 -10.21
C SER A 48 -5.67 0.51 -10.75
N ASP A 49 -4.83 0.98 -11.68
CA ASP A 49 -4.95 2.34 -12.22
C ASP A 49 -6.31 2.57 -12.91
N ARG A 50 -6.84 1.55 -13.59
CA ARG A 50 -8.20 1.59 -14.15
C ARG A 50 -9.29 1.64 -13.07
N GLY A 51 -9.05 1.02 -11.94
CA GLY A 51 -9.95 0.98 -10.78
C GLY A 51 -10.05 2.29 -10.01
N LEU A 52 -9.21 3.30 -10.29
CA LEU A 52 -9.26 4.58 -9.60
C LEU A 52 -10.40 5.50 -10.11
N PHE A 53 -11.01 5.18 -11.24
CA PHE A 53 -12.13 5.94 -11.80
C PHE A 53 -13.47 5.35 -11.39
N ALA A 54 -14.44 6.24 -11.18
CA ALA A 54 -15.80 5.82 -10.87
C ALA A 54 -16.43 5.06 -12.04
N PRO A 55 -17.20 3.99 -11.80
CA PRO A 55 -17.95 3.31 -12.86
C PRO A 55 -18.87 4.27 -13.62
N PRO A 56 -19.13 4.02 -14.91
CA PRO A 56 -20.15 4.77 -15.65
C PRO A 56 -21.51 4.75 -14.93
N GLY A 57 -22.16 5.89 -14.86
CA GLY A 57 -23.44 6.03 -14.17
C GLY A 57 -23.36 6.27 -12.66
N SER A 58 -22.15 6.32 -12.09
CA SER A 58 -21.99 6.72 -10.68
C SER A 58 -22.51 8.15 -10.46
N PRO A 59 -23.12 8.43 -9.27
CA PRO A 59 -23.53 9.78 -8.91
C PRO A 59 -22.33 10.75 -8.97
N PRO A 60 -22.54 12.02 -9.37
CA PRO A 60 -21.48 13.02 -9.39
C PRO A 60 -20.82 13.19 -8.01
N LEU A 61 -19.52 13.45 -7.97
CA LEU A 61 -18.79 13.66 -6.72
C LEU A 61 -19.36 14.79 -5.86
N ALA A 62 -19.95 15.81 -6.47
CA ALA A 62 -20.66 16.87 -5.73
C ALA A 62 -21.81 16.34 -4.85
N GLN A 63 -22.42 15.22 -5.21
CA GLN A 63 -23.45 14.56 -4.42
C GLN A 63 -22.86 13.57 -3.40
N ARG A 64 -21.80 12.90 -3.78
CA ARG A 64 -21.12 11.89 -2.95
C ARG A 64 -20.26 12.54 -1.85
N LEU A 65 -19.62 13.66 -2.15
CA LEU A 65 -18.68 14.36 -1.29
C LEU A 65 -19.08 15.84 -1.12
N PRO A 66 -20.22 16.14 -0.48
CA PRO A 66 -20.77 17.48 -0.40
C PRO A 66 -19.91 18.46 0.42
N LEU A 67 -19.10 17.98 1.36
CA LEU A 67 -18.23 18.82 2.19
C LEU A 67 -16.92 19.19 1.50
N SER A 68 -16.25 18.21 0.88
CA SER A 68 -14.93 18.41 0.29
C SER A 68 -14.97 18.93 -1.14
N TRP A 69 -16.00 18.60 -1.93
CA TRP A 69 -16.06 19.00 -3.34
C TRP A 69 -16.04 20.53 -3.55
N PRO A 70 -16.77 21.36 -2.77
CA PRO A 70 -16.62 22.81 -2.84
C PRO A 70 -15.21 23.30 -2.53
N ARG A 71 -14.52 22.67 -1.57
CA ARG A 71 -13.14 23.00 -1.18
C ARG A 71 -12.15 22.65 -2.27
N ILE A 72 -12.33 21.48 -2.93
CA ILE A 72 -11.53 21.08 -4.11
C ILE A 72 -11.68 22.12 -5.22
N LYS A 73 -12.91 22.56 -5.53
CA LYS A 73 -13.13 23.61 -6.53
C LYS A 73 -12.47 24.94 -6.14
N HIS A 74 -12.47 25.26 -4.86
CA HIS A 74 -11.79 26.47 -4.36
C HIS A 74 -10.27 26.36 -4.48
N LYS A 75 -9.69 25.18 -4.23
CA LYS A 75 -8.24 24.94 -4.39
C LYS A 75 -7.78 25.04 -5.85
N TYR A 76 -8.64 24.66 -6.81
CA TYR A 76 -8.33 24.64 -8.25
C TYR A 76 -9.29 25.51 -9.10
N PRO A 77 -9.44 26.81 -8.80
CA PRO A 77 -10.54 27.62 -9.35
C PRO A 77 -10.48 27.84 -10.86
N PHE A 78 -9.29 27.76 -11.46
CA PHE A 78 -9.07 28.00 -12.88
C PHE A 78 -8.61 26.75 -13.65
N ASP A 79 -8.38 25.63 -12.98
CA ASP A 79 -7.91 24.39 -13.60
C ASP A 79 -9.10 23.46 -13.91
N ARG A 80 -9.77 23.76 -15.05
CA ARG A 80 -10.91 22.97 -15.51
C ARG A 80 -10.54 21.53 -15.85
N PHE A 81 -9.33 21.29 -16.38
CA PHE A 81 -8.87 19.95 -16.73
C PHE A 81 -8.68 19.10 -15.49
N ARG A 82 -8.05 19.67 -14.46
CA ARG A 82 -7.89 18.98 -13.17
C ARG A 82 -9.22 18.71 -12.50
N LEU A 83 -10.14 19.67 -12.49
CA LEU A 83 -11.48 19.47 -11.92
C LEU A 83 -12.28 18.40 -12.67
N ASP A 84 -12.22 18.38 -14.01
CA ASP A 84 -12.85 17.33 -14.81
C ASP A 84 -12.23 15.95 -14.52
N TYR A 85 -10.90 15.86 -14.45
CA TYR A 85 -10.20 14.65 -14.04
C TYR A 85 -10.64 14.17 -12.66
N LEU A 86 -10.57 15.03 -11.64
CA LEU A 86 -10.94 14.71 -10.26
C LEU A 86 -12.42 14.31 -10.17
N SER A 87 -13.31 14.93 -10.94
CA SER A 87 -14.75 14.62 -10.92
C SER A 87 -15.10 13.18 -11.32
N LYS A 88 -14.21 12.52 -12.03
CA LYS A 88 -14.36 11.15 -12.53
C LYS A 88 -13.71 10.11 -11.60
N ARG A 89 -13.04 10.55 -10.54
CA ARG A 89 -12.34 9.66 -9.61
C ARG A 89 -13.30 9.01 -8.61
N ARG A 90 -12.91 7.87 -8.07
CA ARG A 90 -13.57 7.29 -6.89
C ARG A 90 -13.22 8.12 -5.65
N PRO A 91 -14.11 8.19 -4.64
CA PRO A 91 -13.84 8.95 -3.41
C PRO A 91 -12.51 8.62 -2.75
N PHE A 92 -12.16 7.34 -2.68
CA PHE A 92 -10.91 6.91 -2.05
C PHE A 92 -9.65 7.43 -2.77
N ALA A 93 -9.70 7.58 -4.10
CA ALA A 93 -8.57 8.08 -4.87
C ALA A 93 -8.30 9.57 -4.59
N LEU A 94 -9.34 10.35 -4.30
CA LEU A 94 -9.20 11.77 -4.05
C LEU A 94 -8.35 12.10 -2.84
N THR A 95 -8.30 11.26 -1.81
CA THR A 95 -7.47 11.51 -0.62
C THR A 95 -5.99 11.66 -0.96
N ALA A 96 -5.53 11.07 -2.06
CA ALA A 96 -4.18 11.25 -2.58
C ALA A 96 -4.12 12.33 -3.67
N ASP A 97 -5.12 12.36 -4.57
CA ASP A 97 -5.15 13.26 -5.72
C ASP A 97 -5.26 14.75 -5.35
N VAL A 98 -5.85 15.07 -4.18
CA VAL A 98 -5.97 16.46 -3.68
C VAL A 98 -4.73 16.96 -2.95
N LEU A 99 -3.78 16.08 -2.65
CA LEU A 99 -2.52 16.46 -2.02
C LEU A 99 -1.62 17.20 -3.02
N ASP A 100 -0.71 18.00 -2.48
CA ASP A 100 0.32 18.61 -3.30
C ASP A 100 1.27 17.53 -3.83
N LEU A 101 1.76 17.73 -5.06
CA LEU A 101 2.69 16.80 -5.69
C LEU A 101 3.99 16.74 -4.86
N ILE A 102 4.27 15.56 -4.32
CA ILE A 102 5.54 15.27 -3.67
C ILE A 102 6.42 14.57 -4.69
N PRO A 103 7.65 15.05 -4.93
CA PRO A 103 8.59 14.35 -5.80
C PRO A 103 8.93 12.98 -5.21
N LEU A 104 8.66 11.91 -5.98
CA LEU A 104 8.84 10.53 -5.56
C LEU A 104 9.66 9.77 -6.60
N ASP A 105 10.42 8.79 -6.10
CA ASP A 105 11.02 7.75 -6.93
C ASP A 105 10.24 6.44 -6.76
N GLU A 106 10.46 5.52 -7.69
CA GLU A 106 9.82 4.20 -7.68
C GLU A 106 10.25 3.39 -6.44
N GLY A 107 9.31 2.65 -5.87
CA GLY A 107 9.56 1.80 -4.72
C GLY A 107 9.93 0.36 -5.06
N VAL A 108 9.76 -0.51 -4.09
CA VAL A 108 10.22 -1.91 -4.14
C VAL A 108 9.47 -2.74 -5.17
N GLU A 109 8.16 -2.53 -5.31
CA GLU A 109 7.31 -3.31 -6.23
C GLU A 109 7.69 -3.06 -7.70
N GLN A 110 8.04 -1.82 -8.06
CA GLN A 110 8.49 -1.48 -9.41
C GLN A 110 9.83 -2.16 -9.74
N LEU A 111 10.75 -2.21 -8.77
CA LEU A 111 12.00 -2.95 -8.92
C LEU A 111 11.74 -4.45 -9.11
N ALA A 112 10.85 -5.06 -8.31
CA ALA A 112 10.49 -6.47 -8.43
C ALA A 112 9.87 -6.80 -9.81
N MET A 113 8.95 -5.94 -10.27
CA MET A 113 8.36 -6.06 -11.61
C MET A 113 9.39 -5.90 -12.73
N ALA A 114 10.31 -4.94 -12.62
CA ALA A 114 11.37 -4.74 -13.60
C ALA A 114 12.29 -5.96 -13.67
N ARG A 115 12.64 -6.54 -12.53
CA ARG A 115 13.47 -7.76 -12.45
C ARG A 115 12.80 -8.98 -13.06
N SER A 116 11.50 -9.17 -12.82
CA SER A 116 10.73 -10.26 -13.43
C SER A 116 10.73 -10.18 -14.96
N ARG A 117 10.67 -8.98 -15.52
CA ARG A 117 10.63 -8.75 -16.98
C ARG A 117 11.99 -8.77 -17.66
N ALA A 118 13.04 -8.35 -16.96
CA ALA A 118 14.35 -8.10 -17.57
C ALA A 118 15.15 -9.36 -17.93
N ILE A 119 14.85 -10.53 -17.33
CA ILE A 119 15.65 -11.75 -17.48
C ILE A 119 14.74 -12.99 -17.66
N PRO A 120 14.01 -13.11 -18.77
CA PRO A 120 13.36 -14.37 -19.09
C PRO A 120 14.38 -15.42 -19.56
N PRO A 121 14.31 -16.72 -19.11
CA PRO A 121 13.36 -17.29 -18.15
C PRO A 121 13.86 -17.31 -16.70
N SER A 122 14.97 -16.64 -16.36
CA SER A 122 15.67 -16.75 -15.06
C SER A 122 15.25 -15.71 -14.01
N GLY A 123 14.41 -14.73 -14.39
CA GLY A 123 13.82 -13.78 -13.43
C GLY A 123 12.76 -14.43 -12.54
N PRO A 124 12.45 -13.81 -11.36
CA PRO A 124 11.41 -14.32 -10.49
C PRO A 124 10.03 -14.27 -11.16
N ARG A 125 9.21 -15.30 -10.93
CA ARG A 125 7.79 -15.29 -11.33
C ARG A 125 7.01 -14.38 -10.39
N LEU A 126 6.14 -13.52 -10.95
CA LEU A 126 5.25 -12.67 -10.17
C LEU A 126 3.89 -13.34 -9.98
N GLU A 127 3.40 -13.27 -8.76
CA GLU A 127 2.08 -13.68 -8.32
C GLU A 127 1.46 -12.56 -7.48
N PHE A 128 0.15 -12.62 -7.23
CA PHE A 128 -0.55 -11.58 -6.50
C PHE A 128 -1.40 -12.18 -5.36
N LEU A 129 -1.41 -11.48 -4.21
CA LEU A 129 -2.20 -11.87 -3.04
C LEU A 129 -3.70 -11.61 -3.24
N GLU A 130 -4.03 -10.62 -4.07
CA GLU A 130 -5.41 -10.23 -4.37
C GLU A 130 -5.51 -9.55 -5.75
N THR A 131 -6.72 -9.39 -6.25
CA THR A 131 -6.99 -8.65 -7.49
C THR A 131 -7.32 -7.19 -7.19
N ALA A 132 -7.11 -6.30 -8.17
CA ALA A 132 -7.53 -4.90 -8.08
C ALA A 132 -9.04 -4.76 -7.82
N THR A 133 -9.86 -5.66 -8.37
CA THR A 133 -11.31 -5.69 -8.11
C THR A 133 -11.63 -5.96 -6.63
N GLN A 134 -10.90 -6.86 -5.99
CA GLN A 134 -11.07 -7.15 -4.56
C GLN A 134 -10.72 -5.94 -3.69
N VAL A 135 -9.64 -5.23 -4.01
CA VAL A 135 -9.25 -3.99 -3.33
C VAL A 135 -10.34 -2.93 -3.50
N ASN A 136 -10.76 -2.67 -4.74
CA ASN A 136 -11.78 -1.67 -5.04
C ASN A 136 -13.10 -1.96 -4.34
N THR A 137 -13.51 -3.24 -4.26
CA THR A 137 -14.74 -3.64 -3.55
C THR A 137 -14.67 -3.30 -2.07
N LEU A 138 -13.52 -3.50 -1.41
CA LEU A 138 -13.34 -3.10 -0.01
C LEU A 138 -13.42 -1.59 0.17
N LEU A 139 -12.77 -0.83 -0.71
CA LEU A 139 -12.72 0.63 -0.62
C LEU A 139 -14.07 1.28 -0.96
N ASP A 140 -14.78 0.75 -1.95
CA ASP A 140 -16.14 1.18 -2.29
C ASP A 140 -17.17 0.83 -1.19
N GLY A 141 -16.87 -0.17 -0.36
CA GLY A 141 -17.69 -0.52 0.81
C GLY A 141 -17.62 0.50 1.96
N VAL A 142 -16.66 1.41 1.94
CA VAL A 142 -16.57 2.51 2.91
C VAL A 142 -17.53 3.62 2.49
N ALA A 143 -18.38 4.08 3.43
CA ALA A 143 -19.37 5.12 3.15
C ALA A 143 -18.74 6.41 2.62
N ASP A 144 -19.38 7.01 1.61
CA ASP A 144 -18.91 8.27 0.99
C ASP A 144 -18.70 9.40 2.01
N ALA A 145 -19.50 9.48 3.07
CA ALA A 145 -19.34 10.47 4.13
C ALA A 145 -17.98 10.35 4.84
N VAL A 146 -17.50 9.13 5.06
CA VAL A 146 -16.18 8.90 5.69
C VAL A 146 -15.05 9.35 4.76
N TRP A 147 -15.19 9.08 3.46
CA TRP A 147 -14.24 9.58 2.45
C TRP A 147 -14.29 11.10 2.34
N ASP A 148 -15.47 11.71 2.43
CA ASP A 148 -15.63 13.17 2.38
C ASP A 148 -14.87 13.85 3.53
N GLU A 149 -15.01 13.33 4.75
CA GLU A 149 -14.24 13.79 5.91
C GLU A 149 -12.73 13.59 5.72
N ALA A 150 -12.30 12.45 5.17
CA ALA A 150 -10.88 12.16 4.94
C ALA A 150 -10.28 13.11 3.88
N VAL A 151 -11.03 13.43 2.82
CA VAL A 151 -10.61 14.42 1.81
C VAL A 151 -10.56 15.81 2.41
N CYS A 152 -11.54 16.21 3.22
CA CYS A 152 -11.52 17.49 3.94
C CYS A 152 -10.26 17.61 4.82
N TRP A 153 -9.97 16.56 5.59
CA TRP A 153 -8.77 16.54 6.42
C TRP A 153 -7.49 16.69 5.61
N SER A 154 -7.40 16.00 4.46
CA SER A 154 -6.23 16.10 3.56
C SER A 154 -6.04 17.54 3.02
N LEU A 155 -7.14 18.21 2.69
CA LEU A 155 -7.12 19.60 2.22
C LEU A 155 -6.72 20.59 3.32
N GLU A 156 -7.08 20.32 4.58
CA GLU A 156 -6.74 21.16 5.74
C GLU A 156 -5.29 20.98 6.22
N HIS A 157 -4.65 19.86 5.85
CA HIS A 157 -3.29 19.50 6.30
C HIS A 157 -2.34 19.22 5.12
N PRO A 158 -2.14 20.17 4.20
CA PRO A 158 -1.43 19.91 2.94
C PRO A 158 0.03 19.49 3.13
N GLY A 159 0.70 19.93 4.18
CA GLY A 159 2.10 19.57 4.47
C GLY A 159 2.30 18.23 5.17
N SER A 160 1.23 17.65 5.75
CA SER A 160 1.35 16.44 6.59
C SER A 160 1.84 15.23 5.81
N SER A 161 1.40 15.04 4.58
CA SER A 161 1.77 13.88 3.78
C SER A 161 3.25 13.80 3.45
N LYS A 162 3.90 14.95 3.20
CA LYS A 162 5.34 14.99 2.96
C LYS A 162 6.10 14.63 4.23
N GLN A 163 5.73 15.23 5.35
CA GLN A 163 6.36 14.95 6.64
C GLN A 163 6.20 13.47 7.03
N LEU A 164 4.99 12.93 6.91
CA LEU A 164 4.71 11.54 7.24
C LEU A 164 5.45 10.57 6.30
N LEU A 165 5.61 10.92 5.02
CA LEU A 165 6.40 10.12 4.08
C LEU A 165 7.88 10.06 4.48
N GLU A 166 8.48 11.20 4.82
CA GLU A 166 9.89 11.28 5.26
C GLU A 166 10.11 10.48 6.56
N LEU A 167 9.21 10.62 7.54
CA LEU A 167 9.25 9.84 8.78
C LEU A 167 9.09 8.34 8.52
N SER A 168 8.10 7.96 7.71
CA SER A 168 7.89 6.56 7.33
C SER A 168 9.09 5.96 6.60
N TYR A 169 9.72 6.74 5.71
CA TYR A 169 10.93 6.32 5.02
C TYR A 169 12.07 6.07 6.00
N GLN A 170 12.30 6.99 6.95
CA GLN A 170 13.36 6.83 7.94
C GLN A 170 13.12 5.59 8.81
N ALA A 171 11.92 5.45 9.38
CA ALA A 171 11.56 4.27 10.17
C ALA A 171 11.68 2.96 9.36
N TRP A 172 11.36 2.99 8.05
CA TRP A 172 11.52 1.84 7.17
C TRP A 172 12.99 1.46 6.93
N ILE A 173 13.88 2.46 6.74
CA ILE A 173 15.32 2.23 6.62
C ILE A 173 15.88 1.65 7.93
N ASP A 174 15.49 2.24 9.06
CA ASP A 174 15.94 1.84 10.40
C ASP A 174 15.32 0.53 10.87
N GLY A 175 14.26 0.12 10.17
CA GLY A 175 13.57 -1.12 10.47
C GLY A 175 12.67 -1.06 11.70
N ASP A 176 12.20 0.09 12.09
CA ASP A 176 11.31 0.29 13.22
C ASP A 176 9.84 0.16 12.82
N PHE A 177 9.26 -1.03 13.02
CA PHE A 177 7.85 -1.31 12.68
C PHE A 177 6.86 -0.69 13.64
N GLU A 178 7.22 -0.51 14.90
CA GLU A 178 6.34 0.12 15.87
C GLU A 178 6.19 1.60 15.54
N GLU A 179 7.28 2.27 15.18
CA GLU A 179 7.23 3.65 14.71
C GLU A 179 6.43 3.76 13.41
N ILE A 180 6.60 2.84 12.44
CA ILE A 180 5.81 2.83 11.21
C ILE A 180 4.30 2.67 11.48
N ASP A 181 3.89 1.79 12.40
CA ASP A 181 2.45 1.66 12.74
C ASP A 181 1.91 2.94 13.36
N GLN A 182 2.68 3.59 14.24
CA GLN A 182 2.33 4.88 14.82
C GLN A 182 2.20 5.98 13.75
N ILE A 183 3.20 6.13 12.88
CA ILE A 183 3.18 7.11 11.79
C ILE A 183 2.03 6.82 10.82
N SER A 184 1.82 5.56 10.47
CA SER A 184 0.73 5.11 9.59
C SER A 184 -0.63 5.51 10.13
N SER A 185 -0.82 5.46 11.46
CA SER A 185 -2.08 5.86 12.11
C SER A 185 -2.36 7.37 12.00
N LEU A 186 -1.34 8.20 11.76
CA LEU A 186 -1.47 9.64 11.57
C LEU A 186 -1.84 10.02 10.13
N HIS A 187 -1.69 9.10 9.19
CA HIS A 187 -2.07 9.33 7.79
C HIS A 187 -3.57 9.57 7.65
N SER A 188 -3.96 10.49 6.76
CA SER A 188 -5.37 10.85 6.52
C SER A 188 -6.28 9.65 6.32
N ARG A 189 -5.81 8.62 5.62
CA ARG A 189 -6.59 7.40 5.37
C ARG A 189 -6.72 6.52 6.60
N ASN A 190 -5.64 6.35 7.35
CA ASN A 190 -5.59 5.39 8.45
C ASN A 190 -6.17 5.93 9.78
N ARG A 191 -6.31 7.25 9.92
CA ARG A 191 -6.96 7.85 11.09
C ARG A 191 -8.48 7.63 11.15
N PHE A 192 -9.09 7.24 10.02
CA PHE A 192 -10.50 6.89 9.96
C PHE A 192 -10.67 5.37 10.05
N PRO A 193 -11.24 4.83 11.15
CA PRO A 193 -11.30 3.39 11.37
C PRO A 193 -11.91 2.57 10.23
N PRO A 194 -12.99 3.00 9.56
CA PRO A 194 -13.53 2.24 8.42
C PRO A 194 -12.53 2.18 7.24
N ILE A 195 -11.79 3.26 7.00
CA ILE A 195 -10.77 3.31 5.94
C ILE A 195 -9.58 2.44 6.31
N LYS A 196 -9.06 2.56 7.55
CA LYS A 196 -7.97 1.70 8.05
C LYS A 196 -8.35 0.23 7.95
N ASN A 197 -9.58 -0.13 8.32
CA ASN A 197 -10.04 -1.51 8.18
C ASN A 197 -10.03 -1.97 6.72
N ALA A 198 -10.56 -1.20 5.78
CA ALA A 198 -10.60 -1.56 4.37
C ALA A 198 -9.20 -1.66 3.74
N LEU A 199 -8.30 -0.73 4.10
CA LEU A 199 -6.93 -0.68 3.54
C LEU A 199 -5.99 -1.71 4.14
N ILE A 200 -6.10 -2.01 5.44
CA ILE A 200 -5.11 -2.80 6.18
C ILE A 200 -5.74 -4.08 6.75
N SER A 201 -6.65 -3.95 7.74
CA SER A 201 -7.05 -5.10 8.56
C SER A 201 -7.80 -6.17 7.76
N ALA A 202 -8.75 -5.78 6.92
CA ALA A 202 -9.53 -6.71 6.09
C ALA A 202 -8.64 -7.41 5.04
N ARG A 203 -7.69 -6.68 4.46
CA ARG A 203 -6.73 -7.24 3.49
C ARG A 203 -5.77 -8.20 4.18
N ASN A 204 -5.20 -7.84 5.33
CA ASN A 204 -4.37 -8.74 6.14
C ASN A 204 -5.11 -10.03 6.46
N CYS A 205 -6.37 -9.97 6.90
CA CYS A 205 -7.17 -11.17 7.18
C CYS A 205 -7.37 -12.06 5.94
N ARG A 206 -7.49 -11.46 4.75
CA ARG A 206 -7.65 -12.18 3.49
C ARG A 206 -6.34 -12.84 3.03
N TRP A 207 -5.19 -12.21 3.26
CA TRP A 207 -3.88 -12.73 2.86
C TRP A 207 -3.33 -13.82 3.81
N LEU A 208 -3.75 -13.82 5.09
CA LEU A 208 -3.28 -14.79 6.07
C LEU A 208 -3.39 -16.26 5.63
N PRO A 209 -4.52 -16.76 5.12
CA PRO A 209 -4.62 -18.15 4.66
C PRO A 209 -3.67 -18.43 3.50
N ILE A 210 -3.49 -17.47 2.57
CA ILE A 210 -2.58 -17.62 1.43
C ILE A 210 -1.13 -17.75 1.94
N ILE A 211 -0.70 -16.85 2.83
CA ILE A 211 0.67 -16.85 3.37
C ILE A 211 0.92 -18.13 4.19
N ARG A 212 -0.07 -18.60 4.95
CA ARG A 212 0.04 -19.86 5.69
C ARG A 212 0.18 -21.06 4.77
N GLU A 213 -0.60 -21.11 3.70
CA GLU A 213 -0.50 -22.16 2.69
C GLU A 213 0.89 -22.13 2.03
N LEU A 214 1.38 -20.96 1.64
CA LEU A 214 2.74 -20.81 1.12
C LEU A 214 3.80 -21.31 2.10
N ALA A 215 3.66 -21.00 3.39
CA ALA A 215 4.60 -21.45 4.41
C ALA A 215 4.71 -22.98 4.52
N HIS A 216 3.64 -23.70 4.18
CA HIS A 216 3.62 -25.17 4.23
C HIS A 216 3.98 -25.82 2.88
N SER A 217 3.63 -25.19 1.77
CA SER A 217 3.67 -25.81 0.44
C SER A 217 4.77 -25.30 -0.49
N ALA A 218 5.35 -24.11 -0.22
CA ALA A 218 6.35 -23.53 -1.12
C ALA A 218 7.64 -24.36 -1.15
N THR A 219 7.94 -24.90 -2.32
CA THR A 219 9.18 -25.67 -2.59
C THR A 219 10.32 -24.78 -3.09
N GLU A 220 9.99 -23.63 -3.65
CA GLU A 220 10.93 -22.64 -4.19
C GLU A 220 11.06 -21.42 -3.25
N PRO A 221 12.21 -20.70 -3.29
CA PRO A 221 12.37 -19.43 -2.61
C PRO A 221 11.25 -18.45 -2.97
N THR A 222 10.37 -18.15 -2.02
CA THR A 222 9.17 -17.35 -2.21
C THR A 222 9.21 -16.09 -1.33
N LEU A 223 9.11 -14.93 -1.96
CA LEU A 223 9.12 -13.62 -1.30
C LEU A 223 7.73 -13.00 -1.37
N VAL A 224 7.16 -12.67 -0.23
CA VAL A 224 5.90 -11.91 -0.12
C VAL A 224 6.23 -10.47 0.20
N LEU A 225 5.88 -9.55 -0.70
CA LEU A 225 6.11 -8.12 -0.57
C LEU A 225 4.77 -7.39 -0.39
N VAL A 226 4.62 -6.75 0.75
CA VAL A 226 3.42 -5.96 1.09
C VAL A 226 3.82 -4.59 1.61
N GLY A 227 2.98 -3.59 1.44
CA GLY A 227 3.24 -2.26 1.99
C GLY A 227 3.55 -2.31 3.48
N VAL A 228 4.56 -1.58 3.92
CA VAL A 228 5.08 -1.65 5.28
C VAL A 228 4.02 -1.43 6.37
N ALA A 229 2.97 -0.66 6.07
CA ALA A 229 1.83 -0.47 6.97
C ALA A 229 1.03 -1.76 7.26
N HIS A 230 1.21 -2.83 6.46
CA HIS A 230 0.59 -4.14 6.68
C HIS A 230 1.38 -5.01 7.67
N ILE A 231 2.62 -4.66 7.99
CA ILE A 231 3.56 -5.52 8.71
C ILE A 231 3.38 -5.42 10.23
N GLY A 232 3.49 -4.21 10.78
CA GLY A 232 3.55 -3.93 12.22
C GLY A 232 2.21 -3.80 12.92
N GLY A 233 2.27 -3.60 14.25
CA GLY A 233 1.11 -3.42 15.11
C GLY A 233 0.31 -4.70 15.38
N SER A 234 -0.71 -4.61 16.24
CA SER A 234 -1.55 -5.75 16.63
C SER A 234 -2.37 -6.32 15.48
N GLU A 235 -2.74 -5.48 14.51
CA GLU A 235 -3.47 -5.87 13.29
C GLU A 235 -2.54 -6.23 12.13
N GLY A 236 -1.22 -6.14 12.34
CA GLY A 236 -0.20 -6.42 11.35
C GLY A 236 -0.05 -7.92 11.04
N LEU A 237 0.48 -8.22 9.86
CA LEU A 237 0.70 -9.59 9.40
C LEU A 237 1.61 -10.38 10.32
N LEU A 238 2.69 -9.77 10.86
CA LEU A 238 3.61 -10.49 11.75
C LEU A 238 2.90 -10.98 13.01
N SER A 239 2.14 -10.10 13.68
CA SER A 239 1.38 -10.45 14.88
C SER A 239 0.34 -11.55 14.60
N LYS A 240 -0.38 -11.44 13.48
CA LYS A 240 -1.41 -12.41 13.10
C LYS A 240 -0.83 -13.78 12.68
N LEU A 241 0.32 -13.80 12.01
CA LEU A 241 1.01 -15.05 11.66
C LEU A 241 1.58 -15.72 12.92
N ALA A 242 2.17 -14.95 13.83
CA ALA A 242 2.67 -15.45 15.11
C ALA A 242 1.53 -16.00 15.99
N ALA A 243 0.41 -15.29 16.10
CA ALA A 243 -0.79 -15.78 16.78
C ALA A 243 -1.34 -17.08 16.16
N GLY A 244 -1.10 -17.29 14.88
CA GLY A 244 -1.42 -18.53 14.17
C GLY A 244 -0.38 -19.64 14.29
N GLY A 245 0.62 -19.50 15.15
CA GLY A 245 1.63 -20.52 15.46
C GLY A 245 2.87 -20.51 14.55
N LEU A 246 2.98 -19.58 13.58
CA LEU A 246 4.19 -19.47 12.76
C LEU A 246 5.27 -18.69 13.52
N LYS A 247 6.49 -19.21 13.48
CA LYS A 247 7.66 -18.51 14.02
C LYS A 247 8.29 -17.66 12.92
N LEU A 248 8.58 -16.41 13.24
CA LEU A 248 9.17 -15.44 12.32
C LEU A 248 10.54 -15.02 12.86
N HIS A 249 11.55 -15.05 11.99
CA HIS A 249 12.89 -14.60 12.30
C HIS A 249 13.20 -13.34 11.45
N ALA A 250 13.52 -12.24 12.10
CA ALA A 250 14.01 -11.06 11.39
C ALA A 250 15.34 -11.42 10.70
N LEU A 251 15.44 -11.09 9.42
CA LEU A 251 16.67 -11.16 8.67
C LEU A 251 17.31 -9.77 8.75
N VAL A 252 18.20 -9.62 9.73
CA VAL A 252 19.02 -8.41 9.87
C VAL A 252 20.14 -8.50 8.83
N ASP A 253 20.54 -7.38 8.23
CA ASP A 253 21.67 -7.32 7.32
C ASP A 253 22.91 -7.89 8.04
N GLN A 254 23.48 -8.96 7.50
CA GLN A 254 24.79 -9.49 7.90
C GLN A 254 25.89 -8.80 7.09
#